data_29dfe8b3a50bc8a11239031268d60265
#
_entry.id   29dfe8b3a50bc8a11239031268d60265
#
_cell.length_a   1.000
_cell.length_b   1.000
_cell.length_c   1.000
_cell.angle_alpha   90.00
_cell.angle_beta   90.00
_cell.angle_gamma   90.00
#
_symmetry.space_group_name_H-M   'P 1'
#
loop_
_entity.id
_entity.type
_entity.pdbx_description
1 polymer ?
#
loop_
_entity_poly.entity_id
_entity_poly.type
_entity_poly.pdbx_seq_one_letter_code
_entity_poly.pdbx_strand_id
1 'polypeptide(L)' 'MTDDARTRILRATVACLGRYGIAKTNVDDAAREAGVARATVYRHFPDGKDQLIAESITWAVAQFFTELAVAVAD' A
#
# COMPACT_ATOMS: atom_id res chain seq x y z
N MET A 1 -10.88 12.14 -8.39
CA MET A 1 -11.15 10.94 -7.63
C MET A 1 -10.45 10.99 -6.30
N THR A 2 -11.14 10.62 -5.24
CA THR A 2 -10.63 10.72 -3.89
C THR A 2 -10.01 9.41 -3.44
N ASP A 3 -8.78 9.48 -2.94
CA ASP A 3 -8.16 8.31 -2.29
C ASP A 3 -8.77 8.16 -0.90
N ASP A 4 -9.31 6.99 -0.61
CA ASP A 4 -9.72 6.70 0.75
C ASP A 4 -8.49 6.33 1.59
N ALA A 5 -8.69 6.20 2.90
CA ALA A 5 -7.57 5.90 3.81
C ALA A 5 -6.91 4.58 3.46
N ARG A 6 -7.70 3.58 3.07
CA ARG A 6 -7.15 2.26 2.74
C ARG A 6 -6.21 2.35 1.53
N THR A 7 -6.64 3.03 0.48
CA THR A 7 -5.81 3.18 -0.73
C THR A 7 -4.55 3.99 -0.43
N ARG A 8 -4.66 5.04 0.38
CA ARG A 8 -3.49 5.83 0.78
C ARG A 8 -2.47 4.97 1.52
N ILE A 9 -2.95 4.09 2.40
CA ILE A 9 -2.07 3.18 3.15
C ILE A 9 -1.40 2.19 2.21
N LEU A 10 -2.14 1.62 1.26
CA LEU A 10 -1.57 0.69 0.28
C LEU A 10 -0.48 1.36 -0.54
N ARG A 11 -0.76 2.55 -1.05
CA ARG A 11 0.21 3.30 -1.85
C ARG A 11 1.44 3.65 -1.04
N ALA A 12 1.24 4.08 0.20
CA ALA A 12 2.34 4.42 1.10
C ALA A 12 3.21 3.21 1.40
N THR A 13 2.58 2.05 1.59
CA THR A 13 3.31 0.82 1.87
C THR A 13 4.17 0.42 0.67
N VAL A 14 3.64 0.53 -0.54
CA VAL A 14 4.43 0.25 -1.74
C VAL A 14 5.66 1.15 -1.81
N ALA A 15 5.51 2.43 -1.48
CA ALA A 15 6.64 3.36 -1.46
C ALA A 15 7.69 2.93 -0.43
N CYS A 16 7.24 2.50 0.75
CA CYS A 16 8.15 2.01 1.78
C CYS A 16 8.86 0.73 1.35
N LEU A 17 8.14 -0.18 0.70
CA LEU A 17 8.74 -1.41 0.20
C LEU A 17 9.85 -1.13 -0.81
N GLY A 18 9.64 -0.15 -1.67
CA GLY A 18 10.66 0.26 -2.63
C GLY A 18 11.88 0.91 -1.99
N ARG A 19 11.68 1.60 -0.86
CA ARG A 19 12.74 2.32 -0.17
C ARG A 19 13.52 1.45 0.80
N TYR A 20 12.83 0.61 1.57
CA TYR A 20 13.42 -0.14 2.67
C TYR A 20 13.49 -1.64 2.44
N GLY A 21 12.71 -2.18 1.50
CA GLY A 21 12.57 -3.61 1.29
C GLY A 21 11.52 -4.23 2.21
N ILE A 22 11.14 -5.46 1.91
CA ILE A 22 10.08 -6.15 2.64
C ILE A 22 10.45 -6.36 4.11
N ALA A 23 11.69 -6.80 4.36
CA ALA A 23 12.12 -7.14 5.73
C ALA A 23 12.12 -5.93 6.66
N LYS A 24 12.42 -4.74 6.12
CA LYS A 24 12.59 -3.54 6.94
C LYS A 24 11.40 -2.59 6.92
N THR A 25 10.35 -2.91 6.19
CA THR A 25 9.13 -2.11 6.18
C THR A 25 8.22 -2.59 7.29
N ASN A 26 7.70 -1.67 8.10
CA ASN A 26 6.76 -2.02 9.17
C ASN A 26 5.53 -1.13 9.13
N VAL A 27 4.56 -1.42 10.02
CA VAL A 27 3.30 -0.70 10.07
C VAL A 27 3.52 0.79 10.37
N ASP A 28 4.47 1.11 11.25
CA ASP A 28 4.75 2.50 11.59
C ASP A 28 5.26 3.29 10.39
N ASP A 29 6.09 2.65 9.55
CA ASP A 29 6.58 3.30 8.33
C ASP A 29 5.44 3.64 7.40
N ALA A 30 4.54 2.70 7.18
CA ALA A 30 3.39 2.90 6.31
C ALA A 30 2.47 3.99 6.84
N ALA A 31 2.21 3.99 8.15
CA ALA A 31 1.37 5.00 8.77
C ALA A 31 1.96 6.40 8.59
N ARG A 32 3.26 6.52 8.83
CA ARG A 32 3.96 7.80 8.68
C ARG A 32 3.91 8.28 7.24
N GLU A 33 4.18 7.41 6.30
CA GLU A 33 4.18 7.75 4.89
C GLU A 33 2.77 8.14 4.42
N ALA A 34 1.75 7.45 4.91
CA ALA A 34 0.36 7.73 4.52
C ALA A 34 -0.23 8.94 5.24
N GLY A 35 0.43 9.41 6.30
CA GLY A 35 -0.08 10.51 7.09
C GLY A 35 -1.28 10.13 7.94
N VAL A 36 -1.32 8.90 8.45
CA VAL A 36 -2.42 8.41 9.29
C VAL A 36 -1.87 7.87 10.60
N ALA A 37 -2.75 7.70 11.58
CA ALA A 37 -2.38 7.09 12.84
C ALA A 37 -2.15 5.60 12.66
N ARG A 38 -1.27 5.03 13.49
CA ARG A 38 -1.03 3.59 13.50
C ARG A 38 -2.32 2.80 13.67
N ALA A 39 -3.20 3.26 14.56
CA ALA A 39 -4.49 2.61 14.79
C ALA A 39 -5.34 2.54 13.52
N THR A 40 -5.22 3.54 12.66
CA THR A 40 -5.95 3.56 11.39
C THR A 40 -5.47 2.43 10.48
N VAL A 41 -4.16 2.19 10.45
CA VAL A 41 -3.62 1.08 9.67
C VAL A 41 -4.18 -0.25 10.18
N TYR A 42 -4.18 -0.46 11.50
CA TYR A 42 -4.68 -1.71 12.07
C TYR A 42 -6.19 -1.87 11.89
N ARG A 43 -6.93 -0.77 11.75
CA ARG A 43 -8.37 -0.85 11.47
C ARG A 43 -8.62 -1.46 10.10
N HIS A 44 -7.80 -1.12 9.12
CA HIS A 44 -7.95 -1.64 7.75
C HIS A 44 -7.22 -2.96 7.53
N PHE A 45 -6.17 -3.21 8.30
CA PHE A 45 -5.31 -4.40 8.15
C PHE A 45 -5.07 -5.01 9.52
N PRO A 46 -6.13 -5.64 10.10
CA PRO A 46 -6.06 -6.09 11.50
C PRO A 46 -5.01 -7.15 11.78
N ASP A 47 -4.57 -7.89 10.76
CA ASP A 47 -3.53 -8.90 10.97
C ASP A 47 -2.12 -8.31 10.91
N GLY A 48 -2.01 -6.99 10.68
CA GLY A 48 -0.75 -6.28 10.81
C GLY A 48 0.14 -6.33 9.58
N LYS A 49 1.44 -6.40 9.83
CA LYS A 49 2.45 -6.22 8.78
C LYS A 49 2.30 -7.19 7.62
N ASP A 50 2.10 -8.48 7.90
CA ASP A 50 2.06 -9.47 6.84
C ASP A 50 0.86 -9.24 5.92
N GLN A 51 -0.30 -8.93 6.50
CA GLN A 51 -1.48 -8.61 5.72
C GLN A 51 -1.27 -7.34 4.91
N LEU A 52 -0.73 -6.32 5.55
CA LEU A 52 -0.49 -5.03 4.90
C LEU A 52 0.42 -5.19 3.68
N ILE A 53 1.52 -5.89 3.83
CA ILE A 53 2.47 -6.09 2.73
C ILE A 53 1.84 -6.91 1.62
N ALA A 54 1.17 -8.01 1.96
CA ALA A 54 0.56 -8.88 0.95
C ALA A 54 -0.49 -8.13 0.14
N GLU A 55 -1.37 -7.38 0.80
CA GLU A 55 -2.40 -6.63 0.10
C GLU A 55 -1.83 -5.47 -0.71
N SER A 56 -0.76 -4.86 -0.23
CA SER A 56 -0.10 -3.78 -0.96
C SER A 56 0.54 -4.28 -2.25
N ILE A 57 1.17 -5.43 -2.20
CA ILE A 57 1.77 -6.02 -3.40
C ILE A 57 0.68 -6.40 -4.40
N THR A 58 -0.39 -7.04 -3.93
CA THR A 58 -1.52 -7.39 -4.80
C THR A 58 -2.11 -6.13 -5.45
N TRP A 59 -2.28 -5.09 -4.67
CA TRP A 59 -2.81 -3.82 -5.19
C TRP A 59 -1.87 -3.23 -6.24
N ALA A 60 -0.57 -3.24 -5.99
CA ALA A 60 0.42 -2.67 -6.93
C ALA A 60 0.43 -3.44 -8.24
N VAL A 61 0.34 -4.77 -8.18
CA VAL A 61 0.31 -5.60 -9.38
C VAL A 61 -0.96 -5.29 -10.19
N ALA A 62 -2.10 -5.16 -9.52
CA ALA A 62 -3.35 -4.83 -10.20
C ALA A 62 -3.27 -3.46 -10.86
N GLN A 63 -2.66 -2.47 -10.20
CA GLN A 63 -2.47 -1.15 -10.78
C GLN A 63 -1.59 -1.20 -12.02
N PHE A 64 -0.52 -1.98 -11.97
CA PHE A 64 0.37 -2.14 -13.11
C PHE A 64 -0.37 -2.69 -14.33
N PHE A 65 -1.16 -3.74 -14.14
CA PHE A 65 -1.91 -4.34 -15.26
C PHE A 65 -3.00 -3.42 -15.78
N THR A 66 -3.63 -2.64 -14.91
CA THR A 66 -4.63 -1.66 -15.34
C THR A 66 -4.00 -0.60 -16.23
N GLU A 67 -2.84 -0.08 -15.82
CA GLU A 67 -2.13 0.93 -16.60
C GLU A 67 -1.66 0.37 -17.94
N LEU A 68 -1.19 -0.87 -17.94
CA LEU A 68 -0.75 -1.53 -19.16
C LEU A 68 -1.92 -1.72 -20.14
N ALA A 69 -3.07 -2.13 -19.62
CA ALA A 69 -4.26 -2.33 -20.45
C ALA A 69 -4.71 -1.02 -21.09
N VAL A 70 -4.67 0.08 -20.35
CA VAL A 70 -5.02 1.40 -20.88
C VAL A 70 -4.04 1.80 -22.00
N ALA A 71 -2.74 1.59 -21.76
CA ALA A 71 -1.72 1.95 -22.75
C ALA A 71 -1.87 1.14 -24.04
N VAL A 72 -2.23 -0.14 -23.92
CA VAL A 72 -2.39 -1.01 -25.08
C VAL A 72 -3.69 -0.71 -25.83
N ALA A 73 -4.74 -0.28 -25.12
CA ALA A 73 -6.03 0.02 -25.72
C ALA A 73 -5.99 1.28 -26.60
N ASP A 74 -5.00 2.12 -26.39
CA ASP A 74 -4.81 3.32 -27.18
C ASP A 74 -4.13 2.95 -28.50
#